data_7b8dc9c4f123d63b7962febe7bbca195
#
_entry.id   7b8dc9c4f123d63b7962febe7bbca195
#
_cell.length_a   1.000
_cell.length_b   1.000
_cell.length_c   1.000
_cell.angle_alpha   90.00
_cell.angle_beta   90.00
_cell.angle_gamma   90.00
#
_symmetry.space_group_name_H-M   'P 1'
#
loop_
_entity.id
_entity.type
_entity.pdbx_description
1 polymer ?
#
loop_
_entity_poly.entity_id
_entity_poly.type
_entity_poly.pdbx_seq_one_letter_code
_entity_poly.pdbx_strand_id
1 'polypeptide(L)'
;MTDIIEKNAEENNCEVYGVTQKDFQIIKNYGYCIDFSLNNMYYKNDCFTITTGAVYQVQNCSLALTAAEVLKKTGVVKLESNAVHKAVKKVQWHGRMEQIADNIYVDGAHNPEGIEALIC
;
A
#
# COMPACT_ATOMS: atom_id res chain seq x y z
N MET A 1 0.23 -3.91 18.68
CA MET A 1 -0.98 -4.14 17.83
C MET A 1 -0.92 -5.49 17.11
N THR A 2 0.23 -5.91 16.59
CA THR A 2 0.46 -7.20 15.92
C THR A 2 0.05 -8.39 16.80
N ASP A 3 0.47 -8.41 18.06
CA ASP A 3 0.21 -9.52 19.02
C ASP A 3 -1.29 -9.79 19.24
N ILE A 4 -2.13 -8.75 19.19
CA ILE A 4 -3.59 -8.89 19.34
C ILE A 4 -4.19 -9.54 18.09
N ILE A 5 -3.69 -9.15 16.90
CA ILE A 5 -4.16 -9.70 15.62
C ILE A 5 -3.74 -11.17 15.53
N GLU A 6 -2.49 -11.48 15.83
CA GLU A 6 -1.96 -12.84 15.81
C GLU A 6 -2.72 -13.76 16.76
N LYS A 7 -2.94 -13.31 18.01
CA LYS A 7 -3.72 -14.07 19.00
C LYS A 7 -5.15 -14.35 18.52
N ASN A 8 -5.84 -13.34 18.00
CA ASN A 8 -7.20 -13.52 17.48
C ASN A 8 -7.23 -14.47 16.27
N ALA A 9 -6.22 -14.41 15.42
CA ALA A 9 -6.12 -15.29 14.27
C ALA A 9 -5.89 -16.74 14.70
N GLU A 10 -5.01 -16.99 15.66
CA GLU A 10 -4.78 -18.32 16.26
C GLU A 10 -6.08 -18.88 16.87
N GLU A 11 -6.79 -18.08 17.69
CA GLU A 11 -8.06 -18.47 18.31
C GLU A 11 -9.14 -18.84 17.28
N ASN A 12 -9.08 -18.28 16.08
CA ASN A 12 -10.05 -18.51 15.00
C ASN A 12 -9.52 -19.42 13.88
N ASN A 13 -8.33 -20.00 14.02
CA ASN A 13 -7.64 -20.80 12.99
C ASN A 13 -7.51 -20.06 11.64
N CYS A 14 -7.20 -18.77 11.70
CA CYS A 14 -7.00 -17.92 10.52
C CYS A 14 -5.52 -17.67 10.26
N GLU A 15 -5.14 -17.61 8.99
CA GLU A 15 -3.80 -17.18 8.59
C GLU A 15 -3.71 -15.64 8.63
N VAL A 16 -2.56 -15.12 9.07
CA VAL A 16 -2.27 -13.68 9.09
C VAL A 16 -1.32 -13.33 7.97
N TYR A 17 -1.70 -12.35 7.18
CA TYR A 17 -0.87 -11.78 6.12
C TYR A 17 -0.59 -10.32 6.43
N GLY A 18 0.66 -9.92 6.39
CA GLY A 18 1.10 -8.56 6.68
C GLY A 18 2.17 -8.08 5.73
N VAL A 19 2.44 -6.80 5.76
CA VAL A 19 3.52 -6.14 5.04
C VAL A 19 4.33 -5.29 6.00
N THR A 20 5.64 -5.45 5.97
CA THR A 20 6.60 -4.69 6.75
C THR A 20 7.41 -3.77 5.84
N GLN A 21 8.17 -2.85 6.42
CA GLN A 21 9.09 -1.98 5.66
C GLN A 21 10.19 -2.74 4.90
N LYS A 22 10.44 -4.01 5.23
CA LYS A 22 11.42 -4.86 4.55
C LYS A 22 10.88 -5.44 3.24
N ASP A 23 9.56 -5.44 3.07
CA ASP A 23 8.88 -6.04 1.92
C ASP A 23 8.81 -5.11 0.72
N PHE A 24 9.06 -3.81 0.90
CA PHE A 24 9.05 -2.85 -0.20
C PHE A 24 10.22 -1.87 -0.13
N GLN A 25 10.59 -1.32 -1.28
CA GLN A 25 11.62 -0.30 -1.40
C GLN A 25 11.14 0.81 -2.33
N ILE A 26 11.21 2.05 -1.87
CA ILE A 26 10.97 3.22 -2.72
C ILE A 26 12.17 3.36 -3.67
N ILE A 27 11.89 3.30 -4.96
CA ILE A 27 12.89 3.49 -6.02
C ILE A 27 13.06 4.97 -6.29
N LYS A 28 11.94 5.70 -6.45
CA LYS A 28 11.96 7.13 -6.70
C LYS A 28 10.65 7.78 -6.30
N ASN A 29 10.76 8.94 -5.64
CA ASN A 29 9.63 9.83 -5.35
C ASN A 29 9.74 11.08 -6.23
N TYR A 30 8.73 11.34 -7.04
CA TYR A 30 8.65 12.50 -7.94
C TYR A 30 7.79 13.64 -7.35
N GLY A 31 7.27 13.48 -6.11
CA GLY A 31 6.36 14.42 -5.48
C GLY A 31 4.88 14.21 -5.82
N TYR A 32 4.57 13.80 -7.04
CA TYR A 32 3.21 13.51 -7.51
C TYR A 32 2.98 12.02 -7.81
N CYS A 33 4.03 11.24 -7.91
CA CYS A 33 3.97 9.78 -8.01
C CYS A 33 5.21 9.16 -7.38
N ILE A 34 5.10 7.91 -6.99
CA ILE A 34 6.17 7.13 -6.36
C ILE A 34 6.31 5.81 -7.09
N ASP A 35 7.53 5.53 -7.55
CA ASP A 35 7.93 4.21 -8.03
C ASP A 35 8.52 3.42 -6.85
N PHE A 36 8.03 2.21 -6.65
CA PHE A 36 8.51 1.30 -5.61
C PHE A 36 8.57 -0.14 -6.10
N SER A 37 9.42 -0.94 -5.49
CA SER A 37 9.45 -2.39 -5.68
C SER A 37 8.82 -3.08 -4.47
N LEU A 38 8.13 -4.19 -4.73
CA LEU A 38 7.56 -5.06 -3.72
C LEU A 38 8.23 -6.43 -3.80
N ASN A 39 8.77 -6.87 -2.68
CA ASN A 39 9.48 -8.16 -2.58
C ASN A 39 8.97 -8.91 -1.34
N ASN A 40 7.97 -9.74 -1.53
CA ASN A 40 7.41 -10.60 -0.50
C ASN A 40 7.15 -12.01 -1.04
N MET A 41 6.38 -12.82 -0.34
CA MET A 41 6.05 -14.19 -0.76
C MET A 41 5.29 -14.29 -2.10
N TYR A 42 4.69 -13.20 -2.58
CA TYR A 42 3.92 -13.15 -3.83
C TYR A 42 4.63 -12.40 -4.96
N TYR A 43 5.45 -11.42 -4.62
CA TYR A 43 6.15 -10.53 -5.54
C TYR A 43 7.65 -10.64 -5.37
N LYS A 44 8.38 -10.74 -6.48
CA LYS A 44 9.84 -10.88 -6.49
C LYS A 44 10.47 -9.64 -7.14
N ASN A 45 10.56 -8.55 -6.37
CA ASN A 45 11.02 -7.24 -6.84
C ASN A 45 10.17 -6.67 -7.98
N ASP A 46 8.87 -6.95 -7.98
CA ASP A 46 7.96 -6.35 -8.95
C ASP A 46 7.84 -4.85 -8.68
N CYS A 47 7.91 -4.07 -9.77
CA CYS A 47 7.88 -2.62 -9.70
C CYS A 47 6.48 -2.08 -9.97
N PHE A 48 6.05 -1.15 -9.12
CA PHE A 48 4.76 -0.49 -9.21
C PHE A 48 4.94 1.03 -9.16
N THR A 49 3.97 1.73 -9.74
CA THR A 49 3.87 3.19 -9.64
C THR A 49 2.53 3.56 -9.02
N ILE A 50 2.54 4.33 -7.93
CA ILE A 50 1.33 4.95 -7.36
C ILE A 50 1.31 6.44 -7.67
N THR A 51 0.11 6.99 -7.93
CA THR A 51 -0.09 8.39 -8.28
C THR A 51 -0.41 9.20 -7.02
N THR A 52 0.60 9.39 -6.18
CA THR A 52 0.56 10.21 -4.96
C THR A 52 1.98 10.53 -4.52
N GLY A 53 2.18 11.67 -3.84
CA GLY A 53 3.43 12.01 -3.15
C GLY A 53 3.51 11.45 -1.73
N ALA A 54 2.44 10.86 -1.21
CA ALA A 54 2.33 10.35 0.15
C ALA A 54 3.10 9.03 0.32
N VAL A 55 4.29 9.09 0.92
CA VAL A 55 5.20 7.94 1.12
C VAL A 55 4.52 6.80 1.88
N TYR A 56 3.70 7.10 2.89
CA TYR A 56 2.98 6.09 3.68
C TYR A 56 1.97 5.27 2.85
N GLN A 57 1.54 5.77 1.67
CA GLN A 57 0.67 5.02 0.77
C GLN A 57 1.37 3.86 0.07
N VAL A 58 2.71 3.83 0.03
CA VAL A 58 3.46 2.67 -0.48
C VAL A 58 3.16 1.44 0.36
N GLN A 59 3.18 1.57 1.69
CA GLN A 59 2.85 0.46 2.59
C GLN A 59 1.39 0.01 2.45
N ASN A 60 0.46 0.97 2.37
CA ASN A 60 -0.96 0.67 2.18
C ASN A 60 -1.21 -0.05 0.84
N CYS A 61 -0.58 0.41 -0.23
CA CYS A 61 -0.65 -0.23 -1.54
C CYS A 61 -0.05 -1.63 -1.52
N SER A 62 1.09 -1.81 -0.88
CA SER A 62 1.74 -3.12 -0.73
C SER A 62 0.87 -4.11 0.03
N LEU A 63 0.17 -3.65 1.08
CA LEU A 63 -0.79 -4.47 1.81
C LEU A 63 -2.00 -4.85 0.95
N ALA A 64 -2.55 -3.90 0.19
CA ALA A 64 -3.65 -4.16 -0.73
C ALA A 64 -3.27 -5.16 -1.83
N LEU A 65 -2.07 -5.05 -2.39
CA LEU A 65 -1.53 -5.98 -3.37
C LEU A 65 -1.37 -7.39 -2.79
N THR A 66 -0.87 -7.50 -1.55
CA THR A 66 -0.74 -8.77 -0.85
C THR A 66 -2.12 -9.40 -0.61
N ALA A 67 -3.10 -8.64 -0.13
CA ALA A 67 -4.46 -9.11 0.05
C ALA A 67 -5.10 -9.58 -1.26
N ALA A 68 -4.87 -8.87 -2.37
CA ALA A 68 -5.36 -9.24 -3.69
C ALA A 68 -4.79 -10.60 -4.16
N GLU A 69 -3.51 -10.87 -3.93
CA GLU A 69 -2.90 -12.17 -4.25
C GLU A 69 -3.40 -13.31 -3.35
N VAL A 70 -3.67 -13.04 -2.07
CA VAL A 70 -4.34 -14.01 -1.18
C VAL A 70 -5.71 -14.39 -1.73
N LEU A 71 -6.53 -13.40 -2.10
CA LEU A 71 -7.87 -13.64 -2.66
C LEU A 71 -7.80 -14.38 -4.01
N LYS A 72 -6.81 -14.10 -4.83
CA LYS A 72 -6.56 -14.83 -6.09
C LYS A 72 -6.18 -16.28 -5.83
N LYS A 73 -5.31 -16.55 -4.85
CA LYS A 73 -4.91 -17.90 -4.45
C LYS A 73 -6.07 -18.73 -3.91
N THR A 74 -6.97 -18.12 -3.16
CA THR A 74 -8.17 -18.78 -2.64
C THR A 74 -9.27 -18.94 -3.68
N GLY A 75 -9.07 -18.46 -4.90
CA GLY A 75 -10.03 -18.57 -6.01
C GLY A 75 -11.22 -17.60 -5.92
N VAL A 76 -11.20 -16.67 -4.96
CA VAL A 76 -12.26 -15.66 -4.78
C VAL A 76 -12.28 -14.67 -5.95
N VAL A 77 -11.08 -14.31 -6.45
CA VAL A 77 -10.95 -13.36 -7.58
C VAL A 77 -10.00 -13.90 -8.64
N LYS A 78 -10.20 -13.45 -9.88
CA LYS A 78 -9.26 -13.67 -10.99
C LYS A 78 -8.54 -12.35 -11.27
N LEU A 79 -7.23 -12.35 -11.14
CA LEU A 79 -6.39 -11.16 -11.34
C LEU A 79 -5.30 -11.47 -12.36
N GLU A 80 -5.21 -10.61 -13.37
CA GLU A 80 -4.12 -10.62 -14.33
C GLU A 80 -3.07 -9.57 -13.92
N SER A 81 -1.79 -9.93 -13.98
CA SER A 81 -0.69 -9.08 -13.55
C SER A 81 -0.72 -7.69 -14.22
N ASN A 82 -0.91 -7.63 -15.54
CA ASN A 82 -1.01 -6.37 -16.26
C ASN A 82 -2.20 -5.50 -15.82
N ALA A 83 -3.32 -6.11 -15.44
CA ALA A 83 -4.48 -5.38 -14.95
C ALA A 83 -4.21 -4.78 -13.56
N VAL A 84 -3.51 -5.51 -12.69
CA VAL A 84 -3.10 -5.04 -11.37
C VAL A 84 -2.18 -3.82 -11.48
N HIS A 85 -1.13 -3.86 -12.30
CA HIS A 85 -0.22 -2.73 -12.51
C HIS A 85 -0.95 -1.49 -13.04
N LYS A 86 -1.86 -1.65 -14.00
CA LYS A 86 -2.67 -0.56 -14.52
C LYS A 86 -3.63 0.00 -13.48
N ALA A 87 -4.23 -0.86 -12.65
CA ALA A 87 -5.14 -0.44 -11.59
C ALA A 87 -4.40 0.39 -10.53
N VAL A 88 -3.27 -0.10 -10.03
CA VAL A 88 -2.43 0.61 -9.05
C VAL A 88 -2.06 2.01 -9.53
N LYS A 89 -1.63 2.14 -10.80
CA LYS A 89 -1.27 3.43 -11.38
C LYS A 89 -2.44 4.40 -11.53
N LYS A 90 -3.68 3.88 -11.65
CA LYS A 90 -4.90 4.69 -11.83
C LYS A 90 -5.59 5.06 -10.53
N VAL A 91 -5.20 4.47 -9.40
CA VAL A 91 -5.81 4.79 -8.11
C VAL A 91 -5.58 6.26 -7.80
N GLN A 92 -6.68 6.96 -7.45
CA GLN A 92 -6.65 8.31 -6.93
C GLN A 92 -6.91 8.25 -5.41
N TRP A 93 -6.12 9.01 -4.69
CA TRP A 93 -6.13 9.04 -3.23
C TRP A 93 -6.64 10.40 -2.75
N HIS A 94 -7.96 10.63 -2.92
CA HIS A 94 -8.58 11.87 -2.50
C HIS A 94 -8.36 12.12 -1.00
N GLY A 95 -7.92 13.35 -0.68
CA GLY A 95 -7.59 13.73 0.69
C GLY A 95 -6.38 13.00 1.29
N ARG A 96 -5.46 12.52 0.45
CA ARG A 96 -4.17 11.92 0.86
C ARG A 96 -3.03 12.55 0.07
N MET A 97 -2.46 13.65 0.60
CA MET A 97 -1.49 14.49 -0.11
C MET A 97 -1.99 14.88 -1.51
N GLU A 98 -3.29 15.13 -1.61
CA GLU A 98 -3.95 15.53 -2.83
C GLU A 98 -3.64 16.99 -3.13
N GLN A 99 -3.03 17.24 -4.28
CA GLN A 99 -2.82 18.62 -4.74
C GLN A 99 -4.11 19.17 -5.34
N ILE A 100 -4.71 20.17 -4.69
CA ILE A 100 -5.96 20.83 -5.13
C ILE A 100 -5.75 22.15 -5.87
N ALA A 101 -4.57 22.75 -5.73
CA ALA A 101 -4.12 23.92 -6.46
C ALA A 101 -2.59 24.01 -6.42
N ASP A 102 -1.99 24.96 -7.14
CA ASP A 102 -0.55 25.17 -7.12
C ASP A 102 -0.04 25.38 -5.68
N ASN A 103 0.84 24.46 -5.23
CA ASN A 103 1.42 24.42 -3.88
C ASN A 103 0.41 24.28 -2.72
N ILE A 104 -0.83 23.85 -3.00
CA ILE A 104 -1.83 23.58 -1.98
C ILE A 104 -2.17 22.10 -1.98
N TYR A 105 -1.91 21.44 -0.85
CA TYR A 105 -2.17 20.02 -0.64
C TYR A 105 -3.17 19.82 0.48
N VAL A 106 -4.01 18.80 0.35
CA VAL A 106 -4.97 18.36 1.36
C VAL A 106 -4.64 16.93 1.78
N ASP A 107 -4.59 16.74 3.09
CA ASP A 107 -4.46 15.41 3.69
C ASP A 107 -5.46 15.22 4.83
N GLY A 108 -6.00 14.01 4.95
CA GLY A 108 -6.95 13.63 5.99
C GLY A 108 -6.31 13.15 7.28
N ALA A 109 -5.02 13.42 7.52
CA ALA A 109 -4.37 13.10 8.78
C ALA A 109 -5.03 13.86 9.93
N HIS A 110 -5.48 13.13 10.95
CA HIS A 110 -6.25 13.67 12.07
C HIS A 110 -5.89 13.04 13.43
N ASN A 111 -4.89 12.16 13.44
CA ASN A 111 -4.33 11.54 14.63
C ASN A 111 -2.81 11.71 14.67
N PRO A 112 -2.15 11.53 15.83
CA PRO A 112 -0.71 11.74 15.96
C PRO A 112 0.12 10.98 14.93
N GLU A 113 -0.18 9.69 14.73
CA GLU A 113 0.55 8.83 13.79
C GLU A 113 0.40 9.30 12.33
N GLY A 114 -0.80 9.76 11.96
CA GLY A 114 -1.06 10.32 10.63
C GLY A 114 -0.32 11.63 10.40
N ILE A 115 -0.26 12.50 11.42
CA ILE A 115 0.50 13.76 11.34
C ILE A 115 2.00 13.47 11.25
N GLU A 116 2.53 12.55 12.04
CA GLU A 116 3.93 12.13 11.94
C GLU A 116 4.27 11.60 10.55
N ALA A 117 3.41 10.76 9.98
CA ALA A 117 3.60 10.22 8.64
C ALA A 117 3.52 11.30 7.53
N LEU A 118 2.85 12.42 7.80
CA LEU A 118 2.71 13.53 6.85
C LEU A 118 3.95 14.44 6.82
N ILE A 119 4.64 14.60 7.96
CA ILE A 119 5.78 15.51 8.07
C ILE A 119 7.15 14.84 7.88
N CYS A 120 7.19 13.51 7.77
CA CYS A 120 8.38 12.73 7.44
C CYS A 120 8.54 12.53 5.93
#